data_c9215832d78a019b2456c909effe080e
#
_entry.id   c9215832d78a019b2456c909effe080e
#
_cell.length_a   1.000
_cell.length_b   1.000
_cell.length_c   1.000
_cell.angle_alpha   90.00
_cell.angle_beta   90.00
_cell.angle_gamma   90.00
#
_symmetry.space_group_name_H-M   'P 1'
#
loop_
_entity.id
_entity.type
_entity.pdbx_description
1 polymer ?
#
loop_
_entity_poly.entity_id
_entity_poly.type
_entity_poly.pdbx_seq_one_letter_code
_entity_poly.pdbx_strand_id
1 'polypeptide(L)'
;MKKRILGIALAICMMIFCVPMGVFAAEAPSFSGGTGTQGDPWLIASQADLTALAEFLNSGNAATFDTENAGVGNCHGYYFKQTADIDLTGVTWEPIGYSGSYYFAGNYDGGGHSITNAVSTGKVDPDGYATAGIFGWVAFGSVANLHVKNANFVATGQNNYSYGGGIAGVCYGSSIKNCSVENSSLESRRNNNNNCAGSIVGYSTGGTFEKCAAENNQIRTMAYGGGFVGEVDDDPNYGAGNSTFTNCYVANCTVISETDDSQGTSFSGVFAGNLWGSSTIADTNCFFGACGTTENAGTASEKTEEEFRNGTVAGLLGEAFAQVGDYPKINGPADYSSVDAAIAKANALEKDNYKDFSAVEAAINTVVRDKNITEQGEVDAMAQAIENAITALVEKPTEAPTATPTATPTAAPSASPTAAPTATPTVKPTATPTPAPKADPNNPKTGSSNLPVVFGSAALVLSGGALAAVLIYKKKRHEK
;
A
#
# COMPACT_ATOMS: atom_id res chain seq x y z
N MET A 1 24.47 49.28 42.03
CA MET A 1 23.38 48.29 42.05
C MET A 1 22.83 47.95 40.65
N LYS A 2 22.50 48.92 39.80
CA LYS A 2 21.93 48.63 38.45
C LYS A 2 22.78 47.76 37.51
N LYS A 3 24.14 47.92 37.54
CA LYS A 3 25.04 47.10 36.69
C LYS A 3 25.19 45.62 37.15
N ARG A 4 24.96 45.31 38.45
CA ARG A 4 25.00 43.92 38.95
C ARG A 4 23.67 43.17 38.66
N ILE A 5 22.58 43.86 38.66
CA ILE A 5 21.23 43.30 38.30
C ILE A 5 21.20 42.94 36.82
N LEU A 6 21.79 43.76 35.93
CA LEU A 6 21.85 43.50 34.51
C LEU A 6 22.72 42.25 34.17
N GLY A 7 23.85 42.08 34.94
CA GLY A 7 24.73 40.90 34.79
C GLY A 7 24.05 39.58 35.22
N ILE A 8 23.23 39.61 36.26
CA ILE A 8 22.51 38.45 36.77
C ILE A 8 21.33 38.11 35.80
N ALA A 9 20.62 39.11 35.26
CA ALA A 9 19.58 38.89 34.27
C ALA A 9 20.15 38.29 32.97
N LEU A 10 21.33 38.75 32.52
CA LEU A 10 21.96 38.19 31.32
C LEU A 10 22.46 36.75 31.54
N ALA A 11 22.97 36.43 32.73
CA ALA A 11 23.40 35.08 33.10
C ALA A 11 22.21 34.10 33.21
N ILE A 12 21.07 34.54 33.72
CA ILE A 12 19.83 33.74 33.77
C ILE A 12 19.26 33.53 32.36
N CYS A 13 19.29 34.53 31.48
CA CYS A 13 18.91 34.35 30.07
C CYS A 13 19.84 33.38 29.35
N MET A 14 21.14 33.40 29.56
CA MET A 14 22.05 32.42 28.96
C MET A 14 21.87 31.01 29.51
N MET A 15 21.48 30.82 30.78
CA MET A 15 21.19 29.49 31.32
C MET A 15 19.88 28.90 30.82
N ILE A 16 18.91 29.72 30.44
CA ILE A 16 17.65 29.27 29.87
C ILE A 16 17.85 28.81 28.40
N PHE A 17 18.84 29.35 27.67
CA PHE A 17 19.20 28.90 26.32
C PHE A 17 20.17 27.70 26.28
N CYS A 18 20.69 27.25 27.39
CA CYS A 18 21.55 26.07 27.52
C CYS A 18 20.80 24.84 28.07
N VAL A 19 19.48 24.80 28.04
CA VAL A 19 18.76 23.52 28.08
C VAL A 19 19.09 22.84 26.77
N PRO A 20 19.82 21.71 26.75
CA PRO A 20 19.93 20.95 25.53
C PRO A 20 18.48 20.64 25.13
N MET A 21 18.02 21.20 24.03
CA MET A 21 16.88 20.59 23.34
C MET A 21 17.35 19.19 23.01
N GLY A 22 17.04 18.24 23.88
CA GLY A 22 17.19 16.85 23.54
C GLY A 22 16.44 16.67 22.24
N VAL A 23 17.14 16.40 21.18
CA VAL A 23 16.54 15.82 19.99
C VAL A 23 16.00 14.52 20.54
N PHE A 24 14.71 14.47 20.87
CA PHE A 24 14.04 13.23 21.17
C PHE A 24 14.15 12.44 19.87
N ALA A 25 14.97 11.39 19.86
CA ALA A 25 14.94 10.43 18.79
C ALA A 25 13.48 9.99 18.64
N ALA A 26 12.97 9.98 17.42
CA ALA A 26 11.63 9.48 17.17
C ALA A 26 11.56 8.03 17.68
N GLU A 27 10.54 7.72 18.45
CA GLU A 27 10.32 6.37 18.96
C GLU A 27 9.75 5.51 17.84
N ALA A 28 10.19 4.24 17.74
CA ALA A 28 9.62 3.31 16.78
C ALA A 28 8.13 3.12 17.06
N PRO A 29 7.29 2.89 16.01
CA PRO A 29 5.91 2.50 16.22
C PRO A 29 5.80 1.26 17.10
N SER A 30 4.69 1.15 17.82
CA SER A 30 4.35 -0.07 18.55
C SER A 30 3.81 -1.09 17.55
N PHE A 31 4.66 -1.96 17.04
CA PHE A 31 4.29 -3.09 16.20
C PHE A 31 3.78 -4.26 17.05
N SER A 32 3.25 -5.29 16.40
CA SER A 32 2.75 -6.50 17.05
C SER A 32 3.84 -7.32 17.79
N GLY A 33 5.11 -6.93 17.69
CA GLY A 33 6.23 -7.51 18.43
C GLY A 33 7.56 -7.27 17.74
N GLY A 34 8.63 -7.81 18.35
CA GLY A 34 9.99 -7.71 17.86
C GLY A 34 10.69 -6.41 18.25
N THR A 35 11.99 -6.35 17.98
CA THR A 35 12.88 -5.21 18.28
C THR A 35 13.49 -4.58 17.03
N GLY A 36 13.13 -5.07 15.83
CA GLY A 36 13.63 -4.59 14.55
C GLY A 36 15.02 -5.08 14.17
N THR A 37 15.61 -5.99 14.95
CA THR A 37 16.89 -6.63 14.61
C THR A 37 16.69 -7.83 13.67
N GLN A 38 17.75 -8.28 13.01
CA GLN A 38 17.68 -9.45 12.14
C GLN A 38 17.20 -10.73 12.87
N GLY A 39 17.60 -10.91 14.12
CA GLY A 39 17.20 -12.08 14.93
C GLY A 39 15.84 -11.93 15.59
N ASP A 40 15.29 -10.70 15.64
CA ASP A 40 14.01 -10.37 16.26
C ASP A 40 13.36 -9.21 15.49
N PRO A 41 12.86 -9.44 14.25
CA PRO A 41 12.29 -8.41 13.40
C PRO A 41 11.00 -7.84 13.98
N TRP A 42 10.69 -6.59 13.69
CA TRP A 42 9.37 -6.04 13.99
C TRP A 42 8.28 -6.80 13.22
N LEU A 43 7.23 -7.20 13.94
CA LEU A 43 6.17 -8.03 13.41
C LEU A 43 5.03 -7.17 12.83
N ILE A 44 4.73 -7.42 11.57
CA ILE A 44 3.62 -6.82 10.82
C ILE A 44 2.54 -7.89 10.71
N ALA A 45 1.63 -7.92 11.69
CA ALA A 45 0.57 -8.93 11.80
C ALA A 45 -0.80 -8.42 11.34
N SER A 46 -0.92 -7.12 11.06
CA SER A 46 -2.20 -6.49 10.78
C SER A 46 -2.08 -5.29 9.84
N GLN A 47 -3.23 -4.86 9.31
CA GLN A 47 -3.35 -3.59 8.60
C GLN A 47 -2.84 -2.41 9.44
N ALA A 48 -3.09 -2.42 10.76
CA ALA A 48 -2.65 -1.35 11.64
C ALA A 48 -1.12 -1.26 11.73
N ASP A 49 -0.41 -2.39 11.82
CA ASP A 49 1.05 -2.42 11.83
C ASP A 49 1.62 -1.90 10.49
N LEU A 50 1.03 -2.34 9.36
CA LEU A 50 1.47 -1.92 8.05
C LEU A 50 1.26 -0.41 7.84
N THR A 51 0.12 0.13 8.30
CA THR A 51 -0.17 1.57 8.30
C THR A 51 0.79 2.34 9.19
N ALA A 52 1.10 1.82 10.38
CA ALA A 52 2.05 2.44 11.29
C ALA A 52 3.45 2.55 10.69
N LEU A 53 3.89 1.54 9.92
CA LEU A 53 5.15 1.60 9.18
C LEU A 53 5.13 2.69 8.10
N ALA A 54 4.03 2.80 7.34
CA ALA A 54 3.88 3.83 6.32
C ALA A 54 3.89 5.25 6.94
N GLU A 55 3.15 5.47 8.01
CA GLU A 55 3.11 6.74 8.73
C GLU A 55 4.48 7.11 9.33
N PHE A 56 5.18 6.15 9.92
CA PHE A 56 6.49 6.35 10.49
C PHE A 56 7.51 6.85 9.47
N LEU A 57 7.56 6.22 8.28
CA LEU A 57 8.42 6.69 7.21
C LEU A 57 7.94 8.02 6.61
N ASN A 58 6.66 8.13 6.32
CA ASN A 58 6.08 9.25 5.59
C ASN A 58 6.04 10.55 6.41
N SER A 59 6.07 10.47 7.74
CA SER A 59 6.19 11.62 8.64
C SER A 59 7.64 12.15 8.76
N GLY A 60 8.62 11.42 8.24
CA GLY A 60 10.04 11.74 8.39
C GLY A 60 10.63 11.30 9.74
N ASN A 61 9.86 10.67 10.62
CA ASN A 61 10.35 10.19 11.91
C ASN A 61 11.45 9.12 11.75
N ALA A 62 11.34 8.28 10.73
CA ALA A 62 12.35 7.26 10.42
C ALA A 62 13.73 7.85 10.07
N ALA A 63 13.78 9.08 9.53
CA ALA A 63 15.04 9.74 9.19
C ALA A 63 15.88 10.14 10.42
N THR A 64 15.23 10.31 11.58
CA THR A 64 15.87 10.71 12.85
C THR A 64 15.96 9.56 13.84
N PHE A 65 15.39 8.40 13.51
CA PHE A 65 15.26 7.26 14.42
C PHE A 65 16.60 6.60 14.73
N ASP A 66 17.56 6.61 13.82
CA ASP A 66 18.87 5.98 14.02
C ASP A 66 19.99 7.01 14.00
N THR A 67 20.35 7.51 15.17
CA THR A 67 21.49 8.44 15.35
C THR A 67 22.83 7.72 15.49
N GLU A 68 22.87 6.41 15.70
CA GLU A 68 24.11 5.64 15.87
C GLU A 68 24.74 5.25 14.51
N ASN A 69 23.93 5.08 13.46
CA ASN A 69 24.39 4.87 12.09
C ASN A 69 24.35 6.18 11.29
N ALA A 70 24.98 7.19 11.78
CA ALA A 70 24.99 8.55 11.27
C ALA A 70 25.01 8.62 9.73
N GLY A 71 23.87 8.96 9.12
CA GLY A 71 23.75 9.30 7.72
C GLY A 71 22.83 8.40 6.87
N VAL A 72 22.26 7.35 7.39
CA VAL A 72 21.38 6.43 6.64
C VAL A 72 20.09 6.18 7.41
N GLY A 73 19.24 7.19 7.50
CA GLY A 73 17.90 7.05 8.08
C GLY A 73 16.98 6.13 7.26
N ASN A 74 15.68 6.28 7.41
CA ASN A 74 14.67 5.55 6.62
C ASN A 74 14.65 4.03 6.85
N CYS A 75 14.83 3.61 8.10
CA CYS A 75 14.83 2.21 8.55
C CYS A 75 16.03 1.38 8.06
N HIS A 76 17.12 1.98 7.61
CA HIS A 76 18.32 1.25 7.21
C HIS A 76 18.82 0.34 8.35
N GLY A 77 19.09 -0.93 8.03
CA GLY A 77 19.55 -1.92 9.01
C GLY A 77 18.44 -2.53 9.89
N TYR A 78 17.19 -2.05 9.78
CA TYR A 78 16.06 -2.65 10.48
C TYR A 78 15.36 -3.72 9.66
N TYR A 79 14.74 -4.66 10.37
CA TYR A 79 14.08 -5.83 9.82
C TYR A 79 12.61 -5.84 10.23
N PHE A 80 11.77 -6.12 9.25
CA PHE A 80 10.31 -6.24 9.39
C PHE A 80 9.88 -7.60 8.88
N LYS A 81 8.95 -8.26 9.54
CA LYS A 81 8.42 -9.54 9.11
C LYS A 81 6.90 -9.54 9.16
N GLN A 82 6.27 -9.74 8.01
CA GLN A 82 4.84 -10.00 7.95
C GLN A 82 4.55 -11.40 8.49
N THR A 83 3.51 -11.54 9.30
CA THR A 83 3.16 -12.79 9.99
C THR A 83 1.73 -13.24 9.74
N ALA A 84 1.00 -12.51 8.92
CA ALA A 84 -0.36 -12.85 8.49
C ALA A 84 -0.67 -12.22 7.13
N ASP A 85 -1.66 -12.75 6.42
CA ASP A 85 -2.23 -12.09 5.25
C ASP A 85 -2.94 -10.80 5.67
N ILE A 86 -2.80 -9.73 4.88
CA ILE A 86 -3.35 -8.41 5.19
C ILE A 86 -4.31 -8.00 4.08
N ASP A 87 -5.59 -7.85 4.43
CA ASP A 87 -6.62 -7.33 3.54
C ASP A 87 -6.77 -5.81 3.76
N LEU A 88 -6.59 -5.02 2.68
CA LEU A 88 -6.73 -3.57 2.67
C LEU A 88 -8.08 -3.11 2.08
N THR A 89 -9.10 -3.99 2.05
CA THR A 89 -10.44 -3.63 1.59
C THR A 89 -11.00 -2.42 2.34
N GLY A 90 -11.40 -1.39 1.60
CA GLY A 90 -11.97 -0.15 2.16
C GLY A 90 -10.93 0.84 2.70
N VAL A 91 -9.65 0.55 2.58
CA VAL A 91 -8.54 1.43 2.98
C VAL A 91 -8.01 2.17 1.76
N THR A 92 -7.87 3.49 1.86
CA THR A 92 -7.06 4.25 0.92
C THR A 92 -5.60 4.12 1.34
N TRP A 93 -4.83 3.33 0.59
CA TRP A 93 -3.46 3.03 0.93
C TRP A 93 -2.51 4.17 0.56
N GLU A 94 -1.69 4.60 1.51
CA GLU A 94 -0.53 5.46 1.24
C GLU A 94 0.73 4.60 1.16
N PRO A 95 1.54 4.71 0.09
CA PRO A 95 2.76 3.91 -0.07
C PRO A 95 3.75 4.10 1.09
N ILE A 96 4.42 3.01 1.50
CA ILE A 96 5.51 3.07 2.48
C ILE A 96 6.72 3.76 1.84
N GLY A 97 7.09 4.96 2.33
CA GLY A 97 8.08 5.82 1.71
C GLY A 97 7.63 6.31 0.33
N TYR A 98 7.66 7.59 0.04
CA TYR A 98 7.05 8.10 -1.20
C TYR A 98 7.93 9.05 -2.00
N SER A 99 9.18 9.25 -1.58
CA SER A 99 10.09 10.19 -2.23
C SER A 99 11.55 9.83 -2.02
N GLY A 100 12.44 10.50 -2.75
CA GLY A 100 13.88 10.38 -2.55
C GLY A 100 14.39 10.88 -1.18
N SER A 101 13.54 11.51 -0.36
CA SER A 101 13.85 11.88 1.02
C SER A 101 13.22 10.92 2.04
N TYR A 102 12.09 10.34 1.70
CA TYR A 102 11.33 9.40 2.54
C TYR A 102 11.20 8.08 1.78
N TYR A 103 12.26 7.29 1.78
CA TYR A 103 12.33 5.99 1.12
C TYR A 103 12.49 4.86 2.14
N PHE A 104 12.12 3.66 1.77
CA PHE A 104 12.35 2.49 2.60
C PHE A 104 13.75 1.92 2.33
N ALA A 105 14.60 1.91 3.34
CA ALA A 105 15.95 1.34 3.29
C ALA A 105 16.11 0.10 4.18
N GLY A 106 15.04 -0.37 4.79
CA GLY A 106 15.03 -1.54 5.66
C GLY A 106 14.97 -2.86 4.90
N ASN A 107 14.79 -3.93 5.65
CA ASN A 107 14.60 -5.29 5.15
C ASN A 107 13.18 -5.75 5.50
N TYR A 108 12.33 -5.90 4.50
CA TYR A 108 10.96 -6.37 4.67
C TYR A 108 10.84 -7.82 4.18
N ASP A 109 10.49 -8.71 5.09
CA ASP A 109 10.16 -10.12 4.79
C ASP A 109 8.64 -10.30 4.87
N GLY A 110 7.98 -10.49 3.74
CA GLY A 110 6.56 -10.79 3.65
C GLY A 110 6.18 -12.15 4.24
N GLY A 111 7.15 -13.00 4.60
CA GLY A 111 6.91 -14.31 5.21
C GLY A 111 6.13 -15.30 4.33
N GLY A 112 5.97 -15.01 3.05
CA GLY A 112 5.10 -15.75 2.12
C GLY A 112 3.63 -15.37 2.22
N HIS A 113 3.31 -14.31 2.98
CA HIS A 113 1.94 -13.79 3.13
C HIS A 113 1.59 -12.80 2.03
N SER A 114 0.29 -12.60 1.85
CA SER A 114 -0.25 -11.67 0.86
C SER A 114 -0.68 -10.33 1.47
N ILE A 115 -0.63 -9.28 0.65
CA ILE A 115 -1.37 -8.02 0.83
C ILE A 115 -2.39 -7.94 -0.30
N THR A 116 -3.67 -7.82 0.06
CA THR A 116 -4.77 -7.92 -0.90
C THR A 116 -5.63 -6.66 -0.95
N ASN A 117 -6.27 -6.41 -2.08
CA ASN A 117 -7.30 -5.38 -2.28
C ASN A 117 -6.83 -3.95 -1.97
N ALA A 118 -5.53 -3.69 -2.05
CA ALA A 118 -4.98 -2.37 -1.82
C ALA A 118 -5.40 -1.39 -2.93
N VAL A 119 -5.91 -0.23 -2.53
CA VAL A 119 -6.27 0.87 -3.45
C VAL A 119 -5.49 2.11 -3.09
N SER A 120 -4.71 2.64 -4.05
CA SER A 120 -3.92 3.86 -3.86
C SER A 120 -4.04 4.78 -5.07
N THR A 121 -4.21 6.07 -4.81
CA THR A 121 -4.07 7.13 -5.83
C THR A 121 -2.65 7.68 -5.92
N GLY A 122 -1.71 7.02 -5.24
CA GLY A 122 -0.34 7.44 -5.11
C GLY A 122 -0.16 8.60 -4.12
N LYS A 123 1.08 8.86 -3.79
CA LYS A 123 1.48 10.01 -2.98
C LYS A 123 2.40 10.90 -3.78
N VAL A 124 2.14 12.20 -3.74
CA VAL A 124 2.93 13.21 -4.47
C VAL A 124 3.88 13.87 -3.47
N ASP A 125 5.14 13.95 -3.82
CA ASP A 125 6.15 14.64 -3.03
C ASP A 125 6.16 16.16 -3.29
N PRO A 126 6.88 16.96 -2.49
CA PRO A 126 6.96 18.41 -2.66
C PRO A 126 7.52 18.86 -4.02
N ASP A 127 8.31 18.01 -4.70
CA ASP A 127 8.86 18.27 -6.02
C ASP A 127 7.90 17.87 -7.15
N GLY A 128 6.75 17.28 -6.82
CA GLY A 128 5.70 16.88 -7.76
C GLY A 128 5.88 15.50 -8.38
N TYR A 129 6.79 14.65 -7.83
CA TYR A 129 6.87 13.23 -8.17
C TYR A 129 5.73 12.47 -7.50
N ALA A 130 5.14 11.53 -8.21
CA ALA A 130 4.13 10.65 -7.63
C ALA A 130 4.60 9.20 -7.64
N THR A 131 4.34 8.49 -6.56
CA THR A 131 4.60 7.05 -6.46
C THR A 131 3.38 6.30 -5.98
N ALA A 132 3.14 5.11 -6.52
CA ALA A 132 2.10 4.20 -6.07
C ALA A 132 2.64 2.76 -6.05
N GLY A 133 2.23 2.00 -5.04
CA GLY A 133 2.67 0.63 -4.77
C GLY A 133 2.39 0.27 -3.31
N ILE A 134 2.78 -0.92 -2.86
CA ILE A 134 2.88 -1.17 -1.41
C ILE A 134 3.96 -0.25 -0.83
N PHE A 135 5.11 -0.17 -1.50
CA PHE A 135 6.16 0.81 -1.25
C PHE A 135 6.13 1.90 -2.34
N GLY A 136 6.36 3.13 -1.96
CA GLY A 136 6.59 4.21 -2.94
C GLY A 136 8.01 4.17 -3.47
N TRP A 137 9.01 4.21 -2.57
CA TRP A 137 10.43 4.08 -2.87
C TRP A 137 11.08 3.03 -1.98
N VAL A 138 11.78 2.09 -2.61
CA VAL A 138 12.72 1.20 -1.94
C VAL A 138 14.11 1.56 -2.43
N ALA A 139 14.97 2.03 -1.53
CA ALA A 139 16.33 2.44 -1.87
C ALA A 139 17.33 1.85 -0.86
N PHE A 140 18.32 1.11 -1.37
CA PHE A 140 19.36 0.46 -0.55
C PHE A 140 18.81 -0.54 0.48
N GLY A 141 17.58 -1.02 0.28
CA GLY A 141 16.89 -1.97 1.14
C GLY A 141 16.53 -3.28 0.44
N SER A 142 15.69 -4.06 1.06
CA SER A 142 15.18 -5.30 0.48
C SER A 142 13.70 -5.52 0.78
N VAL A 143 13.00 -6.13 -0.19
CA VAL A 143 11.65 -6.68 -0.03
C VAL A 143 11.69 -8.13 -0.49
N ALA A 144 11.27 -9.05 0.37
CA ALA A 144 11.27 -10.47 0.04
C ALA A 144 9.97 -11.15 0.47
N ASN A 145 9.64 -12.27 -0.20
CA ASN A 145 8.53 -13.16 0.16
C ASN A 145 7.18 -12.46 0.31
N LEU A 146 6.90 -11.44 -0.51
CA LEU A 146 5.66 -10.66 -0.48
C LEU A 146 4.81 -10.94 -1.71
N HIS A 147 3.54 -11.22 -1.50
CA HIS A 147 2.55 -11.44 -2.56
C HIS A 147 1.52 -10.30 -2.56
N VAL A 148 1.37 -9.59 -3.68
CA VAL A 148 0.37 -8.51 -3.84
C VAL A 148 -0.71 -9.00 -4.80
N LYS A 149 -1.97 -8.94 -4.37
CA LYS A 149 -3.10 -9.44 -5.16
C LYS A 149 -4.25 -8.44 -5.21
N ASN A 150 -4.91 -8.37 -6.35
CA ASN A 150 -6.10 -7.53 -6.55
C ASN A 150 -5.88 -6.05 -6.21
N ALA A 151 -4.65 -5.55 -6.40
CA ALA A 151 -4.34 -4.14 -6.13
C ALA A 151 -4.83 -3.23 -7.26
N ASN A 152 -5.19 -1.99 -6.90
CA ASN A 152 -5.50 -0.94 -7.86
C ASN A 152 -4.69 0.31 -7.50
N PHE A 153 -3.56 0.49 -8.18
CA PHE A 153 -2.63 1.57 -7.92
C PHE A 153 -2.56 2.55 -9.09
N VAL A 154 -2.75 3.85 -8.79
CA VAL A 154 -2.71 4.92 -9.77
C VAL A 154 -1.75 6.01 -9.31
N ALA A 155 -0.56 6.09 -9.88
CA ALA A 155 0.35 7.19 -9.63
C ALA A 155 -0.01 8.39 -10.54
N THR A 156 -0.41 9.52 -9.95
CA THR A 156 -0.74 10.73 -10.72
C THR A 156 0.19 11.87 -10.32
N GLY A 157 1.22 12.10 -11.13
CA GLY A 157 2.19 13.18 -10.94
C GLY A 157 1.58 14.56 -11.27
N GLN A 158 2.03 15.60 -10.56
CA GLN A 158 1.54 16.97 -10.79
C GLN A 158 2.42 17.72 -11.79
N ASN A 159 3.70 17.80 -11.55
CA ASN A 159 4.66 18.57 -12.37
C ASN A 159 5.95 17.79 -12.69
N ASN A 160 6.06 16.55 -12.30
CA ASN A 160 7.24 15.72 -12.45
C ASN A 160 6.87 14.26 -12.76
N TYR A 161 7.78 13.32 -12.61
CA TYR A 161 7.58 11.92 -12.93
C TYR A 161 6.47 11.26 -12.10
N SER A 162 5.88 10.21 -12.64
CA SER A 162 5.01 9.31 -11.88
C SER A 162 5.42 7.86 -12.08
N TYR A 163 5.44 7.09 -10.99
CA TYR A 163 5.94 5.74 -10.95
C TYR A 163 4.92 4.83 -10.27
N GLY A 164 4.34 3.89 -11.01
CA GLY A 164 3.38 2.90 -10.51
C GLY A 164 3.93 1.49 -10.56
N GLY A 165 3.92 0.78 -9.44
CA GLY A 165 4.31 -0.63 -9.37
C GLY A 165 3.54 -1.37 -8.30
N GLY A 166 3.43 -2.70 -8.43
CA GLY A 166 2.70 -3.49 -7.43
C GLY A 166 3.47 -3.61 -6.11
N ILE A 167 4.77 -3.87 -6.19
CA ILE A 167 5.63 -3.90 -5.01
C ILE A 167 6.10 -2.48 -4.68
N ALA A 168 6.70 -1.78 -5.64
CA ALA A 168 7.21 -0.44 -5.41
C ALA A 168 7.06 0.48 -6.63
N GLY A 169 6.83 1.77 -6.40
CA GLY A 169 6.93 2.77 -7.46
C GLY A 169 8.35 2.87 -8.00
N VAL A 170 9.36 2.91 -7.11
CA VAL A 170 10.78 3.03 -7.43
C VAL A 170 11.60 2.00 -6.68
N CYS A 171 12.53 1.34 -7.39
CA CYS A 171 13.54 0.44 -6.84
C CYS A 171 14.93 0.99 -7.18
N TYR A 172 15.68 1.43 -6.17
CA TYR A 172 16.98 2.04 -6.31
C TYR A 172 18.05 1.26 -5.55
N GLY A 173 18.98 0.61 -6.26
CA GLY A 173 20.08 -0.16 -5.65
C GLY A 173 19.61 -1.21 -4.62
N SER A 174 18.43 -1.77 -4.84
CA SER A 174 17.70 -2.60 -3.87
C SER A 174 17.44 -4.00 -4.38
N SER A 175 17.04 -4.89 -3.50
CA SER A 175 16.73 -6.28 -3.82
C SER A 175 15.24 -6.58 -3.62
N ILE A 176 14.59 -7.15 -4.65
CA ILE A 176 13.22 -7.67 -4.57
C ILE A 176 13.28 -9.16 -4.92
N LYS A 177 12.94 -10.04 -3.95
CA LYS A 177 13.10 -11.49 -4.09
C LYS A 177 11.87 -12.25 -3.65
N ASN A 178 11.56 -13.35 -4.36
CA ASN A 178 10.42 -14.21 -4.05
C ASN A 178 9.11 -13.39 -3.91
N CYS A 179 8.88 -12.41 -4.79
CA CYS A 179 7.70 -11.56 -4.74
C CYS A 179 6.80 -11.79 -5.95
N SER A 180 5.50 -11.73 -5.76
CA SER A 180 4.55 -11.78 -6.86
C SER A 180 3.55 -10.63 -6.84
N VAL A 181 3.07 -10.27 -8.04
CA VAL A 181 1.95 -9.35 -8.23
C VAL A 181 0.95 -10.00 -9.17
N GLU A 182 -0.28 -10.15 -8.70
CA GLU A 182 -1.32 -10.89 -9.40
C GLU A 182 -2.63 -10.11 -9.49
N ASN A 183 -3.35 -10.26 -10.63
CA ASN A 183 -4.71 -9.74 -10.83
C ASN A 183 -4.87 -8.25 -10.49
N SER A 184 -3.86 -7.45 -10.77
CA SER A 184 -3.77 -6.06 -10.33
C SER A 184 -3.83 -5.08 -11.49
N SER A 185 -4.34 -3.87 -11.20
CA SER A 185 -4.35 -2.73 -12.13
C SER A 185 -3.34 -1.70 -11.66
N LEU A 186 -2.34 -1.44 -12.49
CA LEU A 186 -1.20 -0.60 -12.14
C LEU A 186 -1.08 0.50 -13.18
N GLU A 187 -1.20 1.74 -12.72
CA GLU A 187 -1.30 2.87 -13.62
C GLU A 187 -0.39 4.02 -13.22
N SER A 188 0.17 4.67 -14.24
CA SER A 188 0.92 5.90 -14.08
C SER A 188 0.38 6.94 -15.06
N ARG A 189 -0.16 8.03 -14.53
CA ARG A 189 -0.84 9.08 -15.31
C ARG A 189 -0.17 10.41 -15.17
N ARG A 190 0.12 11.03 -16.29
CA ARG A 190 0.44 12.43 -16.40
C ARG A 190 0.53 12.88 -17.88
N ASN A 191 0.35 14.17 -18.11
CA ASN A 191 0.47 14.80 -19.44
C ASN A 191 1.91 15.11 -19.84
N ASN A 192 2.88 14.24 -19.58
CA ASN A 192 4.25 14.34 -20.08
C ASN A 192 4.91 12.95 -20.14
N ASN A 193 6.05 12.86 -20.82
CA ASN A 193 6.73 11.63 -21.20
C ASN A 193 7.46 10.88 -20.06
N ASN A 194 7.19 11.19 -18.81
CA ASN A 194 7.92 10.65 -17.67
C ASN A 194 7.01 9.84 -16.75
N ASN A 195 6.23 8.94 -17.36
CA ASN A 195 5.31 8.07 -16.64
C ASN A 195 5.75 6.64 -16.83
N CYS A 196 6.04 5.96 -15.73
CA CYS A 196 6.49 4.58 -15.76
C CYS A 196 5.54 3.70 -14.96
N ALA A 197 5.07 2.61 -15.54
CA ALA A 197 4.28 1.60 -14.83
C ALA A 197 4.79 0.20 -15.13
N GLY A 198 4.89 -0.65 -14.10
CA GLY A 198 5.25 -2.05 -14.23
C GLY A 198 4.56 -2.91 -13.18
N SER A 199 4.43 -4.23 -13.43
CA SER A 199 3.79 -5.10 -12.45
C SER A 199 4.54 -5.12 -11.13
N ILE A 200 5.86 -5.23 -11.15
CA ILE A 200 6.66 -5.30 -9.93
C ILE A 200 7.08 -3.90 -9.50
N VAL A 201 7.70 -3.14 -10.39
CA VAL A 201 8.12 -1.75 -10.09
C VAL A 201 7.88 -0.81 -11.28
N GLY A 202 7.62 0.47 -10.97
CA GLY A 202 7.50 1.51 -12.00
C GLY A 202 8.84 1.89 -12.62
N TYR A 203 9.86 2.10 -11.80
CA TYR A 203 11.20 2.50 -12.21
C TYR A 203 12.27 1.75 -11.43
N SER A 204 13.33 1.34 -12.10
CA SER A 204 14.45 0.65 -11.47
C SER A 204 15.80 1.15 -11.97
N THR A 205 16.73 1.36 -11.03
CA THR A 205 18.17 1.51 -11.31
C THR A 205 18.96 0.66 -10.32
N GLY A 206 19.80 -0.23 -10.82
CA GLY A 206 20.58 -1.19 -10.01
C GLY A 206 19.73 -2.15 -9.19
N GLY A 207 18.48 -2.39 -9.57
CA GLY A 207 17.59 -3.33 -8.91
C GLY A 207 18.02 -4.78 -9.15
N THR A 208 17.94 -5.62 -8.10
CA THR A 208 18.12 -7.08 -8.23
C THR A 208 16.78 -7.76 -8.01
N PHE A 209 16.28 -8.41 -9.05
CA PHE A 209 15.02 -9.16 -9.03
C PHE A 209 15.31 -10.66 -9.15
N GLU A 210 14.91 -11.42 -8.15
CA GLU A 210 15.16 -12.86 -8.12
C GLU A 210 13.89 -13.62 -7.75
N LYS A 211 13.52 -14.61 -8.56
CA LYS A 211 12.35 -15.47 -8.31
C LYS A 211 11.06 -14.65 -8.14
N CYS A 212 10.83 -13.71 -9.03
CA CYS A 212 9.64 -12.87 -9.00
C CYS A 212 8.69 -13.19 -10.13
N ALA A 213 7.40 -13.01 -9.88
CA ALA A 213 6.33 -13.35 -10.79
C ALA A 213 5.34 -12.19 -11.00
N ALA A 214 4.95 -11.96 -12.25
CA ALA A 214 3.90 -11.02 -12.61
C ALA A 214 2.82 -11.74 -13.44
N GLU A 215 1.58 -11.77 -12.94
CA GLU A 215 0.50 -12.53 -13.56
C GLU A 215 -0.80 -11.75 -13.67
N ASN A 216 -1.47 -11.86 -14.81
CA ASN A 216 -2.82 -11.34 -15.00
C ASN A 216 -2.98 -9.85 -14.68
N ASN A 217 -1.92 -9.06 -14.83
CA ASN A 217 -1.94 -7.63 -14.47
C ASN A 217 -2.32 -6.76 -15.67
N GLN A 218 -2.97 -5.65 -15.38
CA GLN A 218 -3.21 -4.58 -16.35
C GLN A 218 -2.29 -3.40 -16.04
N ILE A 219 -1.37 -3.12 -16.92
CA ILE A 219 -0.43 -2.01 -16.82
C ILE A 219 -0.87 -0.93 -17.81
N ARG A 220 -1.11 0.30 -17.30
CA ARG A 220 -1.49 1.44 -18.13
C ARG A 220 -0.61 2.64 -17.81
N THR A 221 -0.06 3.24 -18.85
CA THR A 221 0.80 4.42 -18.71
C THR A 221 0.67 5.34 -19.92
N MET A 222 1.14 6.54 -19.78
CA MET A 222 1.23 7.48 -20.91
C MET A 222 2.59 7.45 -21.60
N ALA A 223 3.59 6.75 -21.06
CA ALA A 223 4.91 6.65 -21.69
C ALA A 223 5.50 5.23 -21.60
N TYR A 224 6.02 4.80 -20.46
CA TYR A 224 6.84 3.60 -20.34
C TYR A 224 6.12 2.51 -19.55
N GLY A 225 5.56 1.53 -20.25
CA GLY A 225 4.84 0.39 -19.66
C GLY A 225 5.62 -0.91 -19.80
N GLY A 226 5.86 -1.59 -18.70
CA GLY A 226 6.50 -2.90 -18.71
C GLY A 226 5.69 -3.97 -18.00
N GLY A 227 5.67 -5.18 -18.54
CA GLY A 227 5.06 -6.32 -17.87
C GLY A 227 5.68 -6.58 -16.50
N PHE A 228 6.94 -6.20 -16.29
CA PHE A 228 7.66 -6.33 -15.03
C PHE A 228 8.09 -4.97 -14.46
N VAL A 229 8.87 -4.18 -15.21
CA VAL A 229 9.39 -2.85 -14.83
C VAL A 229 9.00 -1.82 -15.89
N GLY A 230 8.50 -0.65 -15.50
CA GLY A 230 8.15 0.42 -16.44
C GLY A 230 9.37 0.99 -17.16
N GLU A 231 10.43 1.34 -16.42
CA GLU A 231 11.70 1.86 -16.98
C GLU A 231 12.89 1.32 -16.19
N VAL A 232 13.95 0.93 -16.91
CA VAL A 232 15.25 0.58 -16.35
C VAL A 232 16.27 1.66 -16.74
N ASP A 233 17.03 2.15 -15.75
CA ASP A 233 18.06 3.16 -15.93
C ASP A 233 19.39 2.65 -15.35
N ASP A 234 20.50 2.91 -16.02
CA ASP A 234 21.85 2.51 -15.62
C ASP A 234 22.70 3.70 -15.15
N ASP A 235 22.08 4.78 -14.69
CA ASP A 235 22.81 6.02 -14.37
C ASP A 235 24.01 5.76 -13.44
N PRO A 236 25.26 5.80 -13.96
CA PRO A 236 26.45 5.51 -13.17
C PRO A 236 26.75 6.58 -12.12
N ASN A 237 26.11 7.77 -12.20
CA ASN A 237 26.31 8.82 -11.20
C ASN A 237 25.69 8.46 -9.83
N TYR A 238 24.77 7.51 -9.82
CA TYR A 238 24.14 7.02 -8.59
C TYR A 238 24.75 5.70 -8.10
N GLY A 239 25.71 5.13 -8.83
CA GLY A 239 26.45 3.92 -8.41
C GLY A 239 25.61 2.63 -8.41
N ALA A 240 24.40 2.68 -8.95
CA ALA A 240 23.48 1.54 -8.87
C ALA A 240 23.64 0.56 -10.05
N GLY A 241 24.00 1.04 -11.24
CA GLY A 241 24.22 0.20 -12.42
C GLY A 241 22.95 -0.44 -13.00
N ASN A 242 23.13 -1.42 -13.87
CA ASN A 242 22.02 -2.14 -14.53
C ASN A 242 21.19 -2.97 -13.54
N SER A 243 19.90 -3.07 -13.81
CA SER A 243 19.01 -3.99 -13.10
C SER A 243 19.19 -5.43 -13.61
N THR A 244 19.07 -6.41 -12.71
CA THR A 244 19.24 -7.83 -13.01
C THR A 244 17.99 -8.63 -12.68
N PHE A 245 17.67 -9.61 -13.53
CA PHE A 245 16.49 -10.46 -13.39
C PHE A 245 16.92 -11.94 -13.42
N THR A 246 16.57 -12.71 -12.41
CA THR A 246 16.96 -14.13 -12.32
C THR A 246 15.77 -14.96 -11.90
N ASN A 247 15.47 -16.02 -12.66
CA ASN A 247 14.34 -16.92 -12.40
C ASN A 247 13.01 -16.14 -12.26
N CYS A 248 12.76 -15.17 -13.14
CA CYS A 248 11.56 -14.35 -13.12
C CYS A 248 10.65 -14.70 -14.30
N TYR A 249 9.36 -14.42 -14.15
CA TYR A 249 8.46 -14.51 -15.29
C TYR A 249 7.36 -13.46 -15.30
N VAL A 250 6.82 -13.24 -16.51
CA VAL A 250 5.67 -12.39 -16.79
C VAL A 250 4.66 -13.18 -17.63
N ALA A 251 3.43 -13.32 -17.15
CA ALA A 251 2.42 -14.08 -17.86
C ALA A 251 1.05 -13.38 -17.86
N ASN A 252 0.38 -13.41 -19.01
CA ASN A 252 -0.96 -12.86 -19.19
C ASN A 252 -1.13 -11.41 -18.70
N CYS A 253 -0.09 -10.59 -18.85
CA CYS A 253 -0.12 -9.18 -18.52
C CYS A 253 -0.49 -8.34 -19.75
N THR A 254 -1.38 -7.36 -19.58
CA THR A 254 -1.74 -6.42 -20.64
C THR A 254 -1.01 -5.11 -20.39
N VAL A 255 -0.15 -4.71 -21.32
CA VAL A 255 0.58 -3.44 -21.25
C VAL A 255 0.01 -2.47 -22.27
N ILE A 256 -0.49 -1.32 -21.79
CA ILE A 256 -1.05 -0.25 -22.62
C ILE A 256 -0.25 1.02 -22.34
N SER A 257 0.53 1.47 -23.34
CA SER A 257 1.19 2.75 -23.33
C SER A 257 0.41 3.71 -24.24
N GLU A 258 -0.25 4.70 -23.64
CA GLU A 258 -1.03 5.71 -24.36
C GLU A 258 -0.11 6.87 -24.71
N THR A 259 0.13 7.12 -26.00
CA THR A 259 0.93 8.28 -26.42
C THR A 259 0.23 9.59 -26.09
N ASP A 260 0.90 10.47 -25.36
CA ASP A 260 0.64 11.90 -25.54
C ASP A 260 1.39 12.36 -26.81
N ASP A 261 0.65 12.74 -27.83
CA ASP A 261 1.13 13.05 -29.19
C ASP A 261 2.19 14.16 -29.29
N SER A 262 2.56 14.80 -28.19
CA SER A 262 3.50 15.93 -28.24
C SER A 262 4.96 15.51 -28.45
N GLN A 263 5.34 14.23 -28.19
CA GLN A 263 6.71 13.73 -28.34
C GLN A 263 6.83 12.34 -29.01
N GLY A 264 5.74 11.65 -29.29
CA GLY A 264 5.71 10.51 -30.21
C GLY A 264 6.36 9.19 -29.77
N THR A 265 6.72 9.01 -28.50
CA THR A 265 7.39 7.79 -28.03
C THR A 265 6.70 7.22 -26.82
N SER A 266 5.80 6.26 -27.07
CA SER A 266 5.36 5.34 -26.01
C SER A 266 6.08 4.02 -26.21
N PHE A 267 6.54 3.44 -25.11
CA PHE A 267 7.20 2.15 -25.14
C PHE A 267 6.44 1.16 -24.25
N SER A 268 6.17 0.00 -24.80
CA SER A 268 5.66 -1.15 -24.07
C SER A 268 6.63 -2.31 -24.23
N GLY A 269 6.90 -3.00 -23.13
CA GLY A 269 7.81 -4.14 -23.18
C GLY A 269 7.41 -5.23 -22.18
N VAL A 270 7.96 -6.42 -22.37
CA VAL A 270 7.65 -7.57 -21.50
C VAL A 270 8.30 -7.39 -20.13
N PHE A 271 9.63 -7.27 -20.08
CA PHE A 271 10.36 -7.05 -18.84
C PHE A 271 10.53 -5.56 -18.54
N ALA A 272 10.83 -4.73 -19.54
CA ALA A 272 10.93 -3.29 -19.35
C ALA A 272 10.21 -2.53 -20.45
N GLY A 273 9.47 -1.48 -20.09
CA GLY A 273 8.86 -0.56 -21.07
C GLY A 273 9.90 0.27 -21.79
N ASN A 274 10.88 0.78 -21.06
CA ASN A 274 11.98 1.59 -21.58
C ASN A 274 13.32 1.19 -20.96
N LEU A 275 14.38 1.34 -21.75
CA LEU A 275 15.77 1.18 -21.34
C LEU A 275 16.47 2.53 -21.58
N TRP A 276 16.83 3.22 -20.51
CA TRP A 276 17.45 4.53 -20.60
C TRP A 276 18.99 4.43 -20.62
N GLY A 277 19.63 5.30 -21.38
CA GLY A 277 21.09 5.37 -21.45
C GLY A 277 21.71 4.17 -22.17
N SER A 278 22.60 3.45 -21.49
CA SER A 278 23.20 2.19 -21.91
C SER A 278 22.60 0.98 -21.21
N SER A 279 21.44 1.16 -20.57
CA SER A 279 20.75 0.09 -19.85
C SER A 279 20.45 -1.12 -20.74
N THR A 280 20.60 -2.27 -20.15
CA THR A 280 20.25 -3.57 -20.76
C THR A 280 19.44 -4.40 -19.79
N ILE A 281 18.63 -5.31 -20.32
CA ILE A 281 18.00 -6.32 -19.50
C ILE A 281 19.02 -7.45 -19.29
N ALA A 282 19.57 -7.51 -18.08
CA ALA A 282 20.48 -8.58 -17.67
C ALA A 282 19.65 -9.69 -16.99
N ASP A 283 19.09 -10.60 -17.80
CA ASP A 283 18.22 -11.66 -17.35
C ASP A 283 18.87 -13.04 -17.47
N THR A 284 18.50 -13.91 -16.55
CA THR A 284 18.94 -15.32 -16.52
C THR A 284 17.76 -16.20 -16.14
N ASN A 285 17.47 -17.21 -16.96
CA ASN A 285 16.38 -18.14 -16.75
C ASN A 285 15.04 -17.46 -16.53
N CYS A 286 14.70 -16.49 -17.39
CA CYS A 286 13.46 -15.74 -17.35
C CYS A 286 12.52 -16.14 -18.49
N PHE A 287 11.21 -16.06 -18.24
CA PHE A 287 10.18 -16.50 -19.17
C PHE A 287 9.05 -15.50 -19.29
N PHE A 288 8.37 -15.49 -20.43
CA PHE A 288 7.15 -14.70 -20.60
C PHE A 288 6.13 -15.39 -21.49
N GLY A 289 4.88 -15.00 -21.39
CA GLY A 289 3.82 -15.48 -22.28
C GLY A 289 2.55 -14.65 -22.21
N ALA A 290 1.86 -14.55 -23.35
CA ALA A 290 0.58 -13.84 -23.49
C ALA A 290 0.58 -12.38 -23.01
N CYS A 291 1.66 -11.62 -23.26
CA CYS A 291 1.79 -10.23 -22.77
C CYS A 291 1.39 -9.16 -23.79
N GLY A 292 0.95 -9.55 -24.98
CA GLY A 292 0.57 -8.61 -26.06
C GLY A 292 1.74 -7.86 -26.71
N THR A 293 2.97 -8.03 -26.22
CA THR A 293 4.22 -7.50 -26.76
C THR A 293 5.36 -8.46 -26.51
N THR A 294 6.39 -8.43 -27.34
CA THR A 294 7.65 -9.17 -27.18
C THR A 294 8.86 -8.23 -27.06
N GLU A 295 8.63 -6.93 -27.07
CA GLU A 295 9.69 -5.93 -27.00
C GLU A 295 10.35 -5.94 -25.60
N ASN A 296 11.63 -5.58 -25.56
CA ASN A 296 12.42 -5.50 -24.34
C ASN A 296 12.32 -6.73 -23.42
N ALA A 297 12.32 -7.91 -24.03
CA ALA A 297 12.32 -9.19 -23.30
C ALA A 297 13.72 -9.62 -22.81
N GLY A 298 14.80 -8.96 -23.29
CA GLY A 298 16.18 -9.38 -23.01
C GLY A 298 16.50 -10.72 -23.65
N THR A 299 17.00 -11.68 -22.86
CA THR A 299 17.22 -13.07 -23.27
C THR A 299 16.11 -14.00 -22.78
N ALA A 300 15.05 -13.47 -22.14
CA ALA A 300 13.93 -14.26 -21.67
C ALA A 300 13.24 -15.00 -22.82
N SER A 301 12.79 -16.22 -22.54
CA SER A 301 12.17 -17.08 -23.54
C SER A 301 10.66 -16.96 -23.52
N GLU A 302 10.07 -16.75 -24.69
CA GLU A 302 8.62 -16.82 -24.84
C GLU A 302 8.13 -18.26 -24.62
N LYS A 303 7.03 -18.40 -23.89
CA LYS A 303 6.37 -19.65 -23.58
C LYS A 303 4.89 -19.58 -23.92
N THR A 304 4.37 -20.69 -24.39
CA THR A 304 2.95 -20.85 -24.68
C THR A 304 2.14 -20.95 -23.38
N GLU A 305 0.86 -20.62 -23.46
CA GLU A 305 -0.06 -20.79 -22.34
C GLU A 305 -0.13 -22.25 -21.86
N GLU A 306 0.02 -23.23 -22.79
CA GLU A 306 0.10 -24.64 -22.45
C GLU A 306 1.36 -24.98 -21.64
N GLU A 307 2.52 -24.40 -21.97
CA GLU A 307 3.77 -24.62 -21.22
C GLU A 307 3.69 -24.03 -19.82
N PHE A 308 2.98 -22.93 -19.62
CA PHE A 308 2.68 -22.41 -18.29
C PHE A 308 1.75 -23.35 -17.51
N ARG A 309 0.66 -23.83 -18.12
CA ARG A 309 -0.34 -24.67 -17.46
C ARG A 309 0.12 -26.08 -17.14
N ASN A 310 0.96 -26.67 -17.97
CA ASN A 310 1.38 -28.07 -17.82
C ASN A 310 2.61 -28.27 -16.92
N GLY A 311 3.11 -27.21 -16.29
CA GLY A 311 4.24 -27.27 -15.38
C GLY A 311 5.61 -27.19 -16.05
N THR A 312 5.70 -27.07 -17.39
CA THR A 312 6.97 -26.92 -18.09
C THR A 312 7.74 -25.70 -17.59
N VAL A 313 7.08 -24.53 -17.48
CA VAL A 313 7.72 -23.31 -16.99
C VAL A 313 8.12 -23.44 -15.52
N ALA A 314 7.26 -24.02 -14.67
CA ALA A 314 7.60 -24.29 -13.27
C ALA A 314 8.86 -25.14 -13.13
N GLY A 315 8.98 -26.21 -13.93
CA GLY A 315 10.17 -27.07 -13.95
C GLY A 315 11.43 -26.34 -14.41
N LEU A 316 11.32 -25.42 -15.38
CA LEU A 316 12.45 -24.61 -15.87
C LEU A 316 12.88 -23.56 -14.82
N LEU A 317 11.95 -22.96 -14.09
CA LEU A 317 12.22 -22.02 -12.99
C LEU A 317 12.86 -22.71 -11.77
N GLY A 318 12.69 -24.05 -11.65
CA GLY A 318 13.30 -24.88 -10.62
C GLY A 318 12.54 -24.86 -9.28
N GLU A 319 13.20 -25.35 -8.22
CA GLU A 319 12.59 -25.60 -6.90
C GLU A 319 11.95 -24.37 -6.23
N ALA A 320 12.29 -23.18 -6.71
CA ALA A 320 11.69 -21.95 -6.19
C ALA A 320 10.23 -21.76 -6.59
N PHE A 321 9.75 -22.55 -7.56
CA PHE A 321 8.39 -22.47 -8.07
C PHE A 321 7.73 -23.85 -8.08
N ALA A 322 6.43 -23.85 -7.85
CA ALA A 322 5.60 -25.03 -7.96
C ALA A 322 4.43 -24.76 -8.92
N GLN A 323 4.00 -25.76 -9.69
CA GLN A 323 2.81 -25.61 -10.52
C GLN A 323 1.55 -25.63 -9.65
N VAL A 324 0.81 -24.54 -9.67
CA VAL A 324 -0.48 -24.40 -8.96
C VAL A 324 -1.46 -23.69 -9.87
N GLY A 325 -2.48 -24.41 -10.30
CA GLY A 325 -3.41 -23.90 -11.31
C GLY A 325 -2.73 -23.67 -12.66
N ASP A 326 -3.06 -22.53 -13.29
CA ASP A 326 -2.61 -22.22 -14.64
C ASP A 326 -1.16 -21.68 -14.72
N TYR A 327 -0.59 -21.24 -13.62
CA TYR A 327 0.74 -20.61 -13.60
C TYR A 327 1.63 -21.14 -12.47
N PRO A 328 2.96 -21.08 -12.63
CA PRO A 328 3.89 -21.37 -11.54
C PRO A 328 3.68 -20.42 -10.38
N LYS A 329 3.59 -20.92 -9.16
CA LYS A 329 3.57 -20.09 -7.94
C LYS A 329 4.89 -20.21 -7.20
N ILE A 330 5.28 -19.14 -6.53
CA ILE A 330 6.48 -19.15 -5.68
C ILE A 330 6.28 -20.20 -4.59
N ASN A 331 7.25 -21.11 -4.46
CA ASN A 331 7.18 -22.20 -3.49
C ASN A 331 7.33 -21.65 -2.07
N GLY A 332 6.36 -21.93 -1.21
CA GLY A 332 6.28 -21.38 0.12
C GLY A 332 5.00 -21.80 0.83
N PRO A 333 4.60 -21.14 1.91
CA PRO A 333 3.33 -21.41 2.58
C PRO A 333 2.15 -21.17 1.63
N ALA A 334 1.08 -21.91 1.86
CA ALA A 334 -0.18 -21.68 1.16
C ALA A 334 -0.79 -20.33 1.57
N ASP A 335 -1.61 -19.76 0.69
CA ASP A 335 -2.36 -18.54 0.94
C ASP A 335 -3.63 -18.84 1.73
N TYR A 336 -3.73 -18.33 2.94
CA TYR A 336 -4.88 -18.49 3.84
C TYR A 336 -5.86 -17.33 3.82
N SER A 337 -5.68 -16.33 2.96
CA SER A 337 -6.52 -15.12 2.92
C SER A 337 -8.03 -15.44 2.82
N SER A 338 -8.41 -16.42 2.00
CA SER A 338 -9.80 -16.86 1.86
C SER A 338 -10.33 -17.54 3.13
N VAL A 339 -9.50 -18.33 3.82
CA VAL A 339 -9.86 -18.97 5.11
C VAL A 339 -10.08 -17.90 6.17
N ASP A 340 -9.18 -16.93 6.27
CA ASP A 340 -9.25 -15.86 7.26
C ASP A 340 -10.46 -14.96 7.03
N ALA A 341 -10.78 -14.64 5.77
CA ALA A 341 -12.00 -13.92 5.41
C ALA A 341 -13.27 -14.69 5.79
N ALA A 342 -13.32 -16.00 5.54
CA ALA A 342 -14.44 -16.84 5.91
C ALA A 342 -14.61 -16.94 7.44
N ILE A 343 -13.50 -17.06 8.20
CA ILE A 343 -13.50 -17.04 9.66
C ILE A 343 -13.98 -15.68 10.21
N ALA A 344 -13.47 -14.56 9.64
CA ALA A 344 -13.89 -13.23 10.04
C ALA A 344 -15.40 -13.02 9.80
N LYS A 345 -15.92 -13.47 8.67
CA LYS A 345 -17.35 -13.44 8.34
C LYS A 345 -18.16 -14.27 9.35
N ALA A 346 -17.71 -15.48 9.70
CA ALA A 346 -18.36 -16.31 10.70
C ALA A 346 -18.39 -15.65 12.09
N ASN A 347 -17.26 -15.03 12.50
CA ASN A 347 -17.13 -14.34 13.79
C ASN A 347 -17.97 -13.06 13.90
N ALA A 348 -18.31 -12.43 12.77
CA ALA A 348 -19.20 -11.27 12.74
C ALA A 348 -20.69 -11.64 12.94
N LEU A 349 -21.06 -12.93 12.91
CA LEU A 349 -22.42 -13.39 13.10
C LEU A 349 -22.76 -13.52 14.59
N GLU A 350 -23.94 -13.03 14.98
CA GLU A 350 -24.51 -13.20 16.32
C GLU A 350 -25.02 -14.65 16.48
N LYS A 351 -24.23 -15.53 17.11
CA LYS A 351 -24.52 -16.97 17.24
C LYS A 351 -25.90 -17.27 17.83
N ASP A 352 -26.35 -16.42 18.73
CA ASP A 352 -27.64 -16.57 19.43
C ASP A 352 -28.85 -16.39 18.51
N ASN A 353 -28.67 -15.78 17.34
CA ASN A 353 -29.72 -15.59 16.32
C ASN A 353 -30.00 -16.86 15.51
N TYR A 354 -29.16 -17.89 15.60
CA TYR A 354 -29.27 -19.10 14.80
C TYR A 354 -29.70 -20.33 15.66
N LYS A 355 -30.39 -21.27 15.02
CA LYS A 355 -30.85 -22.50 15.70
C LYS A 355 -29.70 -23.39 16.11
N ASP A 356 -28.70 -23.53 15.27
CA ASP A 356 -27.50 -24.31 15.50
C ASP A 356 -26.31 -23.66 14.77
N PHE A 357 -25.25 -23.39 15.49
CA PHE A 357 -24.00 -22.79 14.96
C PHE A 357 -22.84 -23.80 14.93
N SER A 358 -23.07 -25.02 15.40
CA SER A 358 -22.04 -26.04 15.63
C SER A 358 -21.29 -26.44 14.34
N ALA A 359 -21.97 -26.48 13.21
CA ALA A 359 -21.36 -26.80 11.92
C ALA A 359 -20.31 -25.75 11.48
N VAL A 360 -20.56 -24.45 11.76
CA VAL A 360 -19.61 -23.38 11.48
C VAL A 360 -18.38 -23.49 12.42
N GLU A 361 -18.62 -23.73 13.70
CA GLU A 361 -17.53 -23.94 14.68
C GLU A 361 -16.69 -25.17 14.33
N ALA A 362 -17.30 -26.25 13.91
CA ALA A 362 -16.61 -27.46 13.47
C ALA A 362 -15.73 -27.19 12.24
N ALA A 363 -16.26 -26.48 11.24
CA ALA A 363 -15.50 -26.13 10.04
C ALA A 363 -14.27 -25.26 10.38
N ILE A 364 -14.44 -24.28 11.26
CA ILE A 364 -13.31 -23.42 11.71
C ILE A 364 -12.28 -24.25 12.48
N ASN A 365 -12.69 -25.14 13.36
CA ASN A 365 -11.79 -25.97 14.16
C ASN A 365 -11.01 -27.02 13.35
N THR A 366 -11.42 -27.32 12.14
CA THR A 366 -10.71 -28.24 11.24
C THR A 366 -9.66 -27.55 10.36
N VAL A 367 -9.47 -26.26 10.47
CA VAL A 367 -8.46 -25.51 9.68
C VAL A 367 -7.06 -25.92 10.12
N VAL A 368 -6.26 -26.37 9.14
CA VAL A 368 -4.83 -26.72 9.30
C VAL A 368 -4.00 -25.60 8.64
N ARG A 369 -3.00 -25.04 9.34
CA ARG A 369 -2.32 -23.81 8.93
C ARG A 369 -0.86 -23.95 8.50
N ASP A 370 -0.36 -25.14 8.31
CA ASP A 370 1.05 -25.43 7.97
C ASP A 370 1.22 -26.04 6.57
N LYS A 371 0.27 -25.76 5.66
CA LYS A 371 0.31 -26.28 4.31
C LYS A 371 1.21 -25.45 3.39
N ASN A 372 1.81 -26.15 2.43
CA ASN A 372 2.59 -25.53 1.36
C ASN A 372 1.67 -25.05 0.22
N ILE A 373 2.16 -24.14 -0.62
CA ILE A 373 1.42 -23.62 -1.79
C ILE A 373 0.98 -24.73 -2.76
N THR A 374 1.69 -25.85 -2.82
CA THR A 374 1.29 -27.04 -3.59
C THR A 374 0.02 -27.70 -3.07
N GLU A 375 -0.36 -27.41 -1.83
CA GLU A 375 -1.58 -27.88 -1.17
C GLU A 375 -2.67 -26.79 -1.13
N GLN A 376 -2.54 -25.72 -1.92
CA GLN A 376 -3.48 -24.59 -1.94
C GLN A 376 -4.93 -25.06 -2.13
N GLY A 377 -5.17 -26.05 -2.97
CA GLY A 377 -6.50 -26.59 -3.18
C GLY A 377 -7.16 -27.17 -1.90
N GLU A 378 -6.38 -27.66 -0.96
CA GLU A 378 -6.89 -28.11 0.35
C GLU A 378 -7.26 -26.92 1.24
N VAL A 379 -6.45 -25.85 1.19
CA VAL A 379 -6.72 -24.60 1.90
C VAL A 379 -7.99 -23.93 1.37
N ASP A 380 -8.16 -23.88 0.06
CA ASP A 380 -9.36 -23.35 -0.58
C ASP A 380 -10.62 -24.17 -0.21
N ALA A 381 -10.47 -25.48 -0.08
CA ALA A 381 -11.56 -26.36 0.38
C ALA A 381 -11.95 -26.09 1.85
N MET A 382 -11.01 -25.72 2.73
CA MET A 382 -11.31 -25.33 4.10
C MET A 382 -12.12 -24.01 4.12
N ALA A 383 -11.73 -23.01 3.32
CA ALA A 383 -12.49 -21.77 3.19
C ALA A 383 -13.91 -22.02 2.70
N GLN A 384 -14.07 -22.85 1.67
CA GLN A 384 -15.36 -23.22 1.13
C GLN A 384 -16.23 -24.00 2.14
N ALA A 385 -15.64 -24.84 2.96
CA ALA A 385 -16.35 -25.56 4.02
C ALA A 385 -16.96 -24.60 5.06
N ILE A 386 -16.21 -23.57 5.47
CA ILE A 386 -16.71 -22.53 6.40
C ILE A 386 -17.83 -21.74 5.74
N GLU A 387 -17.68 -21.29 4.48
CA GLU A 387 -18.71 -20.56 3.74
C GLU A 387 -19.99 -21.37 3.54
N ASN A 388 -19.87 -22.67 3.24
CA ASN A 388 -21.00 -23.56 3.13
C ASN A 388 -21.72 -23.71 4.47
N ALA A 389 -21.00 -23.83 5.57
CA ALA A 389 -21.59 -23.91 6.90
C ALA A 389 -22.32 -22.63 7.29
N ILE A 390 -21.76 -21.46 6.97
CA ILE A 390 -22.42 -20.15 7.16
C ILE A 390 -23.72 -20.07 6.33
N THR A 391 -23.67 -20.48 5.09
CA THR A 391 -24.82 -20.43 4.18
C THR A 391 -25.95 -21.37 4.61
N ALA A 392 -25.62 -22.48 5.30
CA ALA A 392 -26.59 -23.44 5.83
C ALA A 392 -27.24 -23.03 7.16
N LEU A 393 -26.82 -21.91 7.76
CA LEU A 393 -27.39 -21.42 9.03
C LEU A 393 -28.88 -21.10 8.89
N VAL A 394 -29.65 -21.50 9.89
CA VAL A 394 -31.09 -21.23 9.99
C VAL A 394 -31.35 -20.31 11.17
N GLU A 395 -31.89 -19.13 10.90
CA GLU A 395 -32.26 -18.19 11.96
C GLU A 395 -33.34 -18.73 12.90
N LYS A 396 -33.26 -18.37 14.17
CA LYS A 396 -34.34 -18.60 15.13
C LYS A 396 -35.54 -17.73 14.76
N PRO A 397 -36.77 -18.23 14.89
CA PRO A 397 -37.95 -17.39 14.74
C PRO A 397 -37.86 -16.20 15.72
N THR A 398 -37.96 -15.00 15.22
CA THR A 398 -38.14 -13.82 16.10
C THR A 398 -39.43 -14.00 16.86
N GLU A 399 -39.36 -14.09 18.20
CA GLU A 399 -40.57 -14.12 19.00
C GLU A 399 -41.39 -12.88 18.70
N ALA A 400 -42.61 -13.08 18.25
CA ALA A 400 -43.54 -11.96 18.09
C ALA A 400 -43.67 -11.25 19.46
N PRO A 401 -43.68 -9.92 19.48
CA PRO A 401 -43.85 -9.20 20.76
C PRO A 401 -45.06 -9.71 21.48
N THR A 402 -44.87 -10.31 22.65
CA THR A 402 -45.96 -10.75 23.50
C THR A 402 -46.90 -9.59 23.71
N ALA A 403 -48.12 -9.70 23.19
CA ALA A 403 -49.13 -8.67 23.34
C ALA A 403 -49.27 -8.37 24.85
N THR A 404 -48.92 -7.17 25.27
CA THR A 404 -49.14 -6.67 26.63
C THR A 404 -50.60 -6.90 26.96
N PRO A 405 -50.97 -7.63 28.05
CA PRO A 405 -52.38 -7.87 28.36
C PRO A 405 -53.10 -6.54 28.47
N THR A 406 -54.04 -6.33 27.59
CA THR A 406 -54.94 -5.18 27.66
C THR A 406 -55.68 -5.23 29.00
N ALA A 407 -55.45 -4.26 29.85
CA ALA A 407 -56.11 -4.16 31.13
C ALA A 407 -57.63 -4.10 30.89
N THR A 408 -58.33 -5.07 31.48
CA THR A 408 -59.83 -5.13 31.48
C THR A 408 -60.35 -3.83 32.07
N PRO A 409 -61.24 -3.09 31.38
CA PRO A 409 -61.80 -1.88 31.95
C PRO A 409 -62.68 -2.21 33.14
N THR A 410 -62.23 -1.73 34.31
CA THR A 410 -63.08 -1.73 35.51
C THR A 410 -64.21 -0.73 35.30
N ALA A 411 -65.46 -1.17 35.42
CA ALA A 411 -66.64 -0.34 35.30
C ALA A 411 -66.65 0.79 36.35
N ALA A 412 -66.70 2.03 35.91
CA ALA A 412 -66.89 3.22 36.74
C ALA A 412 -68.36 3.45 36.98
N PRO A 413 -68.77 3.93 38.15
CA PRO A 413 -70.18 4.23 38.48
C PRO A 413 -70.74 5.43 37.74
N SER A 414 -72.00 5.28 37.33
CA SER A 414 -72.84 6.29 36.67
C SER A 414 -73.00 7.57 37.51
N ALA A 415 -72.70 8.72 36.95
CA ALA A 415 -73.17 10.00 37.47
C ALA A 415 -73.86 10.80 36.37
N SER A 416 -75.01 11.32 36.76
CA SER A 416 -76.01 12.02 35.96
C SER A 416 -75.56 13.39 35.39
N PRO A 417 -76.22 13.93 34.36
CA PRO A 417 -75.68 15.00 33.51
C PRO A 417 -75.91 16.39 34.11
N THR A 418 -74.97 17.28 33.96
CA THR A 418 -75.16 18.73 34.08
C THR A 418 -74.64 19.43 32.79
N ALA A 419 -75.43 20.33 32.32
CA ALA A 419 -75.42 20.99 31.04
C ALA A 419 -74.18 21.83 30.71
N ALA A 420 -73.96 22.01 29.40
CA ALA A 420 -72.93 22.73 28.68
C ALA A 420 -72.67 24.18 29.09
N PRO A 421 -71.53 24.73 28.69
CA PRO A 421 -71.62 25.73 27.61
C PRO A 421 -70.61 25.54 26.49
N THR A 422 -71.03 25.96 25.36
CA THR A 422 -70.45 26.08 24.04
C THR A 422 -69.12 26.89 24.04
N ALA A 423 -68.06 26.35 23.47
CA ALA A 423 -66.90 27.14 23.11
C ALA A 423 -66.46 26.89 21.68
N THR A 424 -66.28 27.97 20.98
CA THR A 424 -65.95 28.18 19.56
C THR A 424 -64.63 27.56 19.14
N PRO A 425 -64.44 27.06 17.91
CA PRO A 425 -63.20 26.46 17.44
C PRO A 425 -62.15 27.50 17.12
N THR A 426 -60.98 27.35 17.74
CA THR A 426 -59.79 28.15 17.40
C THR A 426 -58.98 27.40 16.34
N VAL A 427 -58.71 28.14 15.25
CA VAL A 427 -57.96 27.67 14.07
C VAL A 427 -56.49 27.42 14.43
N LYS A 428 -55.97 26.27 14.06
CA LYS A 428 -54.54 25.89 14.15
C LYS A 428 -53.73 26.60 13.06
N PRO A 429 -52.64 27.30 13.31
CA PRO A 429 -51.79 27.83 12.26
C PRO A 429 -50.94 26.76 11.63
N THR A 430 -51.00 26.70 10.31
CA THR A 430 -50.15 25.88 9.43
C THR A 430 -48.75 26.48 9.39
N ALA A 431 -47.74 25.68 9.68
CA ALA A 431 -46.33 26.07 9.54
C ALA A 431 -45.91 26.05 8.06
N THR A 432 -45.47 27.20 7.58
CA THR A 432 -44.86 27.38 6.25
C THR A 432 -43.40 26.93 6.27
N PRO A 433 -42.90 26.19 5.25
CA PRO A 433 -41.50 25.82 5.21
C PRO A 433 -40.61 27.01 4.83
N THR A 434 -39.57 27.22 5.62
CA THR A 434 -38.51 28.21 5.38
C THR A 434 -37.59 27.74 4.24
N PRO A 435 -37.29 28.59 3.25
CA PRO A 435 -36.31 28.28 2.23
C PRO A 435 -34.89 28.40 2.73
N ALA A 436 -33.99 27.53 2.20
CA ALA A 436 -32.55 27.55 2.49
C ALA A 436 -31.87 28.85 2.04
N PRO A 437 -30.84 29.34 2.74
CA PRO A 437 -30.16 30.59 2.39
C PRO A 437 -29.27 30.39 1.15
N LYS A 438 -29.40 31.33 0.19
CA LYS A 438 -28.48 31.51 -0.94
C LYS A 438 -27.16 32.10 -0.45
N ALA A 439 -26.05 31.63 -0.99
CA ALA A 439 -24.73 32.18 -0.75
C ALA A 439 -24.61 33.62 -1.25
N ASP A 440 -24.09 34.50 -0.40
CA ASP A 440 -23.78 35.90 -0.68
C ASP A 440 -22.35 35.99 -1.28
N PRO A 441 -22.14 36.64 -2.45
CA PRO A 441 -20.82 36.73 -3.08
C PRO A 441 -19.90 37.83 -2.51
N ASN A 442 -20.29 38.56 -1.44
CA ASN A 442 -19.52 39.70 -0.94
C ASN A 442 -19.21 39.62 0.56
N ASN A 443 -18.36 38.64 0.98
CA ASN A 443 -17.80 38.69 2.33
C ASN A 443 -16.28 38.80 2.26
N PRO A 444 -15.65 39.88 2.76
CA PRO A 444 -14.23 40.09 2.66
C PRO A 444 -13.44 39.19 3.64
N LYS A 445 -12.37 38.61 3.13
CA LYS A 445 -11.35 37.89 3.90
C LYS A 445 -10.77 38.79 5.00
N THR A 446 -10.85 38.36 6.25
CA THR A 446 -9.98 38.89 7.31
C THR A 446 -9.42 37.72 8.12
N GLY A 447 -8.10 37.75 8.32
CA GLY A 447 -7.43 36.95 9.34
C GLY A 447 -6.22 36.15 8.90
N SER A 448 -5.20 36.80 8.35
CA SER A 448 -3.83 36.28 8.29
C SER A 448 -3.23 36.34 9.68
N SER A 449 -2.94 35.18 10.30
CA SER A 449 -2.06 35.10 11.46
C SER A 449 -0.68 34.67 11.00
N ASN A 450 0.23 35.63 10.83
CA ASN A 450 1.65 35.39 10.64
C ASN A 450 2.26 34.90 11.96
N LEU A 451 2.69 33.66 12.02
CA LEU A 451 3.68 33.19 12.99
C LEU A 451 5.05 33.11 12.27
N PRO A 452 6.11 33.67 12.81
CA PRO A 452 7.43 33.62 12.17
C PRO A 452 8.03 32.23 12.31
N VAL A 453 8.33 31.60 11.19
CA VAL A 453 9.14 30.39 11.10
C VAL A 453 10.59 30.80 11.34
N VAL A 454 11.15 30.43 12.48
CA VAL A 454 12.59 30.55 12.75
C VAL A 454 13.28 29.33 12.17
N PHE A 455 13.97 29.51 11.05
CA PHE A 455 14.86 28.50 10.49
C PHE A 455 16.09 28.32 11.38
N GLY A 456 16.21 27.13 12.01
CA GLY A 456 17.45 26.67 12.63
C GLY A 456 18.39 26.10 11.56
N SER A 457 19.34 26.90 11.13
CA SER A 457 20.38 26.53 10.16
C SER A 457 21.52 25.74 10.81
N ALA A 458 21.37 24.43 11.02
CA ALA A 458 22.47 23.56 11.45
C ALA A 458 22.45 22.12 10.92
N ALA A 459 21.51 21.72 10.07
CA ALA A 459 21.42 20.33 9.54
C ALA A 459 21.67 20.24 8.01
N LEU A 460 22.36 21.18 7.41
CA LEU A 460 22.41 21.35 5.96
C LEU A 460 23.75 20.99 5.31
N VAL A 461 24.58 20.13 5.89
CA VAL A 461 25.91 19.88 5.30
C VAL A 461 26.12 18.45 4.78
N LEU A 462 25.25 17.47 5.12
CA LEU A 462 25.46 16.08 4.66
C LEU A 462 24.36 15.51 3.75
N SER A 463 23.16 16.09 3.70
CA SER A 463 22.12 15.70 2.72
C SER A 463 22.27 16.42 1.37
N GLY A 464 23.15 17.41 1.27
CA GLY A 464 23.36 18.21 0.06
C GLY A 464 24.05 17.49 -1.10
N GLY A 465 24.69 16.35 -0.85
CA GLY A 465 25.42 15.63 -1.89
C GLY A 465 24.49 14.94 -2.90
N ALA A 466 23.50 14.22 -2.42
CA ALA A 466 22.57 13.50 -3.28
C ALA A 466 21.59 14.46 -3.98
N LEU A 467 21.12 15.49 -3.26
CA LEU A 467 20.22 16.49 -3.85
C LEU A 467 20.93 17.38 -4.88
N ALA A 468 22.21 17.73 -4.64
CA ALA A 468 23.01 18.47 -5.61
C ALA A 468 23.30 17.65 -6.86
N ALA A 469 23.47 16.33 -6.76
CA ALA A 469 23.63 15.45 -7.90
C ALA A 469 22.34 15.38 -8.76
N VAL A 470 21.17 15.28 -8.14
CA VAL A 470 19.87 15.31 -8.84
C VAL A 470 19.64 16.65 -9.55
N LEU A 471 19.99 17.78 -8.93
CA LEU A 471 19.82 19.11 -9.52
C LEU A 471 20.82 19.39 -10.65
N ILE A 472 22.06 18.89 -10.55
CA ILE A 472 23.07 19.03 -11.60
C ILE A 472 22.72 18.17 -12.81
N TYR A 473 22.15 16.97 -12.57
CA TYR A 473 21.66 16.09 -13.64
C TYR A 473 20.49 16.73 -14.40
N LYS A 474 19.51 17.30 -13.70
CA LYS A 474 18.39 18.04 -14.33
C LYS A 474 18.89 19.13 -15.27
N LYS A 475 19.90 19.90 -14.87
CA LYS A 475 20.43 20.99 -15.71
C LYS A 475 21.09 20.49 -17.01
N LYS A 476 21.76 19.34 -16.97
CA LYS A 476 22.38 18.72 -18.16
C LYS A 476 21.36 18.02 -19.07
N ARG A 477 20.23 17.53 -18.53
CA ARG A 477 19.18 16.85 -19.32
C ARG A 477 18.34 17.82 -20.13
N HIS A 478 18.24 19.08 -19.72
CA HIS A 478 17.53 20.13 -20.46
C HIS A 478 18.39 20.85 -21.51
N GLU A 479 19.71 20.61 -21.53
CA GLU A 479 20.65 21.21 -22.48
C GLU A 479 21.05 20.25 -23.63
N LYS A 480 20.49 19.03 -23.67
CA LYS A 480 20.60 18.08 -24.79
C LYS A 480 19.23 17.79 -25.38
#